data_df454765cf204da971c28a8688f7753f
#
_entry.id   df454765cf204da971c28a8688f7753f
#
_cell.length_a   1.000
_cell.length_b   1.000
_cell.length_c   1.000
_cell.angle_alpha   90.00
_cell.angle_beta   90.00
_cell.angle_gamma   90.00
#
_symmetry.space_group_name_H-M   'P 1'
#
loop_
_entity.id
_entity.type
_entity.pdbx_description
1 polymer ?
#
loop_
_entity_poly.entity_id
_entity_poly.type
_entity_poly.pdbx_seq_one_letter_code
_entity_poly.pdbx_strand_id
1 'polypeptide(L)'
;MRTAILASQNKNKIKEIRAILEKYGLHVITRDDAGIPTDDIEETGTTFEENSHLKASVIMDMIAGDPALAEYLDSPVIADDSGLMVDALGGAPGVYSARYAGEGCTYDDNNTKLLAALDGVPESERTAKFVTVITLIYPDGKDVPDEAVLQGDRYILVARGECKGHIADRKMGEGGFGYDPVFIPDGYSNSFAELGTDFKNTISHRAKALAELERLLG
;
A
#
# COMPACT_ATOMS: atom_id res chain seq x y z
N MET A 1 16.55 -2.15 20.11
CA MET A 1 15.44 -2.06 19.13
C MET A 1 15.96 -1.17 18.01
N ARG A 2 15.98 -1.64 16.78
CA ARG A 2 16.50 -0.91 15.61
C ARG A 2 15.41 0.05 15.12
N THR A 3 15.75 1.29 14.78
CA THR A 3 14.78 2.24 14.19
C THR A 3 14.53 1.85 12.74
N ALA A 4 13.26 1.93 12.32
CA ALA A 4 12.83 1.75 10.93
C ALA A 4 12.03 2.97 10.47
N ILE A 5 12.30 3.45 9.27
CA ILE A 5 11.67 4.65 8.69
C ILE A 5 10.49 4.25 7.81
N LEU A 6 9.31 4.77 8.11
CA LEU A 6 8.09 4.51 7.34
C LEU A 6 7.77 5.68 6.41
N ALA A 7 7.66 5.37 5.11
CA ALA A 7 7.37 6.29 4.03
C ALA A 7 5.88 6.68 3.90
N SER A 8 5.11 6.65 4.95
CA SER A 8 3.66 6.92 4.89
C SER A 8 3.28 8.07 5.82
N GLN A 9 2.37 8.92 5.36
CA GLN A 9 1.71 9.95 6.18
C GLN A 9 0.28 9.51 6.62
N ASN A 10 -0.21 8.38 6.14
CA ASN A 10 -1.53 7.86 6.49
C ASN A 10 -1.52 7.27 7.91
N LYS A 11 -2.21 7.94 8.85
CA LYS A 11 -2.23 7.57 10.28
C LYS A 11 -2.69 6.12 10.53
N ASN A 12 -3.63 5.61 9.74
CA ASN A 12 -4.11 4.23 9.89
C ASN A 12 -3.04 3.23 9.46
N LYS A 13 -2.40 3.46 8.30
CA LYS A 13 -1.27 2.63 7.83
C LYS A 13 -0.13 2.61 8.84
N ILE A 14 0.26 3.79 9.36
CA ILE A 14 1.32 3.94 10.35
C ILE A 14 1.02 3.07 11.58
N LYS A 15 -0.21 3.15 12.12
CA LYS A 15 -0.62 2.38 13.30
C LYS A 15 -0.55 0.87 13.06
N GLU A 16 -1.05 0.41 11.92
CA GLU A 16 -1.10 -1.02 11.56
C GLU A 16 0.31 -1.59 11.36
N ILE A 17 1.16 -0.91 10.56
CA ILE A 17 2.54 -1.34 10.29
C ILE A 17 3.37 -1.32 11.57
N ARG A 18 3.26 -0.26 12.39
CA ARG A 18 3.96 -0.14 13.67
C ARG A 18 3.63 -1.31 14.59
N ALA A 19 2.35 -1.65 14.74
CA ALA A 19 1.90 -2.73 15.61
C ALA A 19 2.50 -4.10 15.26
N ILE A 20 2.83 -4.33 13.98
CA ILE A 20 3.49 -5.57 13.54
C ILE A 20 4.99 -5.47 13.76
N LEU A 21 5.65 -4.45 13.21
CA LEU A 21 7.10 -4.39 13.19
C LEU A 21 7.74 -4.25 14.59
N GLU A 22 7.04 -3.63 15.54
CA GLU A 22 7.50 -3.54 16.93
C GLU A 22 7.61 -4.91 17.61
N LYS A 23 6.78 -5.89 17.23
CA LYS A 23 6.90 -7.28 17.72
C LYS A 23 8.23 -7.94 17.30
N TYR A 24 8.78 -7.50 16.17
CA TYR A 24 10.04 -8.02 15.58
C TYR A 24 11.25 -7.11 15.89
N GLY A 25 11.15 -6.28 16.92
CA GLY A 25 12.28 -5.48 17.42
C GLY A 25 12.57 -4.22 16.59
N LEU A 26 11.69 -3.80 15.70
CA LEU A 26 11.81 -2.58 14.92
C LEU A 26 10.98 -1.47 15.55
N HIS A 27 11.61 -0.36 15.93
CA HIS A 27 10.94 0.86 16.36
C HIS A 27 10.60 1.73 15.15
N VAL A 28 9.32 1.83 14.80
CA VAL A 28 8.87 2.51 13.59
C VAL A 28 8.62 3.99 13.84
N ILE A 29 9.34 4.85 13.11
CA ILE A 29 9.08 6.29 13.04
C ILE A 29 8.71 6.68 11.61
N THR A 30 8.00 7.79 11.44
CA THR A 30 7.69 8.29 10.10
C THR A 30 8.88 9.07 9.53
N ARG A 31 8.92 9.24 8.21
CA ARG A 31 9.92 10.11 7.57
C ARG A 31 9.84 11.57 8.08
N ASP A 32 8.64 12.04 8.45
CA ASP A 32 8.42 13.35 9.05
C ASP A 32 9.07 13.45 10.46
N ASP A 33 8.83 12.43 11.30
CA ASP A 33 9.46 12.34 12.63
C ASP A 33 11.01 12.29 12.54
N ALA A 34 11.54 11.72 11.47
CA ALA A 34 12.98 11.63 11.19
C ALA A 34 13.56 12.91 10.56
N GLY A 35 12.74 13.91 10.26
CA GLY A 35 13.19 15.15 9.58
C GLY A 35 13.53 14.95 8.09
N ILE A 36 13.10 13.83 7.49
CA ILE A 36 13.29 13.56 6.06
C ILE A 36 12.23 14.35 5.27
N PRO A 37 12.61 15.03 4.16
CA PRO A 37 11.66 15.78 3.34
C PRO A 37 10.41 14.97 2.95
N THR A 38 9.24 15.58 3.11
CA THR A 38 7.94 14.90 2.88
C THR A 38 7.32 15.19 1.52
N ASP A 39 8.08 15.83 0.63
CA ASP A 39 7.68 16.06 -0.76
C ASP A 39 7.25 14.75 -1.44
N ASP A 40 6.32 14.86 -2.36
CA ASP A 40 5.83 13.70 -3.10
C ASP A 40 6.97 13.06 -3.91
N ILE A 41 7.11 11.76 -3.73
CA ILE A 41 8.00 10.94 -4.55
C ILE A 41 7.26 10.59 -5.82
N GLU A 42 7.80 10.98 -6.97
CA GLU A 42 7.19 10.68 -8.27
C GLU A 42 7.16 9.16 -8.50
N GLU A 43 5.95 8.61 -8.60
CA GLU A 43 5.71 7.19 -8.84
C GLU A 43 5.76 6.91 -10.35
N THR A 44 6.93 6.49 -10.83
CA THR A 44 7.18 6.19 -12.26
C THR A 44 7.06 4.71 -12.58
N GLY A 45 6.86 3.85 -11.60
CA GLY A 45 6.70 2.40 -11.78
C GLY A 45 5.37 2.05 -12.44
N THR A 46 5.36 0.91 -13.11
CA THR A 46 4.19 0.34 -13.78
C THR A 46 3.48 -0.72 -12.94
N THR A 47 4.10 -1.13 -11.83
CA THR A 47 3.57 -2.09 -10.86
C THR A 47 3.60 -1.53 -9.44
N PHE A 48 2.80 -2.10 -8.55
CA PHE A 48 2.82 -1.73 -7.13
C PHE A 48 4.16 -2.08 -6.47
N GLU A 49 4.78 -3.17 -6.89
CA GLU A 49 6.11 -3.59 -6.45
C GLU A 49 7.17 -2.53 -6.81
N GLU A 50 7.17 -2.09 -8.07
CA GLU A 50 8.10 -1.04 -8.52
C GLU A 50 7.92 0.26 -7.75
N ASN A 51 6.67 0.72 -7.54
CA ASN A 51 6.41 1.97 -6.84
C ASN A 51 6.70 1.88 -5.33
N SER A 52 6.36 0.78 -4.65
CA SER A 52 6.71 0.61 -3.24
C SER A 52 8.23 0.53 -3.04
N HIS A 53 8.95 -0.18 -3.93
CA HIS A 53 10.40 -0.24 -3.93
C HIS A 53 11.02 1.14 -4.22
N LEU A 54 10.53 1.85 -5.22
CA LEU A 54 11.00 3.20 -5.58
C LEU A 54 10.88 4.16 -4.39
N LYS A 55 9.72 4.19 -3.74
CA LYS A 55 9.50 5.03 -2.55
C LYS A 55 10.51 4.73 -1.43
N ALA A 56 10.71 3.46 -1.11
CA ALA A 56 11.66 3.07 -0.08
C ALA A 56 13.12 3.42 -0.47
N SER A 57 13.51 3.18 -1.73
CA SER A 57 14.85 3.47 -2.23
C SER A 57 15.19 4.95 -2.21
N VAL A 58 14.26 5.81 -2.66
CA VAL A 58 14.45 7.27 -2.67
C VAL A 58 14.67 7.79 -1.25
N ILE A 59 13.93 7.27 -0.26
CA ILE A 59 14.15 7.68 1.15
C ILE A 59 15.52 7.23 1.66
N MET A 60 15.96 6.02 1.32
CA MET A 60 17.30 5.56 1.68
C MET A 60 18.39 6.44 1.06
N ASP A 61 18.21 6.85 -0.19
CA ASP A 61 19.15 7.73 -0.89
C ASP A 61 19.15 9.14 -0.27
N MET A 62 17.99 9.67 0.17
CA MET A 62 17.93 10.92 0.93
C MET A 62 18.68 10.82 2.25
N ILE A 63 18.53 9.71 2.99
CA ILE A 63 19.27 9.48 4.25
C ILE A 63 20.78 9.43 3.99
N ALA A 64 21.21 8.71 2.96
CA ALA A 64 22.62 8.59 2.62
C ALA A 64 23.24 9.90 2.11
N GLY A 65 22.46 10.77 1.49
CA GLY A 65 22.89 12.04 0.92
C GLY A 65 22.94 13.21 1.91
N ASP A 66 22.34 13.10 3.09
CA ASP A 66 22.27 14.18 4.08
C ASP A 66 23.02 13.82 5.38
N PRO A 67 24.15 14.48 5.69
CA PRO A 67 24.87 14.25 6.94
C PRO A 67 24.02 14.50 8.22
N ALA A 68 22.97 15.31 8.16
CA ALA A 68 22.07 15.53 9.30
C ALA A 68 21.24 14.28 9.64
N LEU A 69 21.08 13.36 8.69
CA LEU A 69 20.36 12.09 8.83
C LEU A 69 21.28 10.90 9.12
N ALA A 70 22.55 11.13 9.44
CA ALA A 70 23.55 10.08 9.64
C ALA A 70 23.16 9.03 10.70
N GLU A 71 22.35 9.41 11.69
CA GLU A 71 21.84 8.49 12.71
C GLU A 71 20.91 7.39 12.14
N TYR A 72 20.34 7.59 10.94
CA TYR A 72 19.42 6.66 10.27
C TYR A 72 20.07 5.81 9.17
N LEU A 73 21.40 5.94 8.93
CA LEU A 73 22.11 5.18 7.88
C LEU A 73 21.94 3.66 8.00
N ASP A 74 21.83 3.15 9.22
CA ASP A 74 21.61 1.72 9.50
C ASP A 74 20.10 1.37 9.63
N SER A 75 19.18 2.30 9.39
CA SER A 75 17.75 2.10 9.58
C SER A 75 17.10 1.46 8.34
N PRO A 76 16.34 0.34 8.50
CA PRO A 76 15.48 -0.15 7.43
C PRO A 76 14.43 0.89 7.02
N VAL A 77 14.08 0.91 5.73
CA VAL A 77 13.04 1.79 5.19
C VAL A 77 11.87 0.95 4.69
N ILE A 78 10.66 1.38 5.04
CA ILE A 78 9.40 0.73 4.69
C ILE A 78 8.57 1.65 3.83
N ALA A 79 8.08 1.15 2.71
CA ALA A 79 7.08 1.84 1.89
C ALA A 79 5.98 0.88 1.48
N ASP A 80 4.80 1.40 1.17
CA ASP A 80 3.72 0.64 0.59
C ASP A 80 3.14 1.33 -0.65
N ASP A 81 2.65 0.51 -1.57
CA ASP A 81 1.81 0.95 -2.66
C ASP A 81 0.55 0.11 -2.75
N SER A 82 -0.58 0.73 -3.11
CA SER A 82 -1.88 0.06 -3.08
C SER A 82 -2.82 0.63 -4.14
N GLY A 83 -3.64 -0.23 -4.71
CA GLY A 83 -4.65 0.20 -5.65
C GLY A 83 -5.69 -0.86 -5.98
N LEU A 84 -6.62 -0.47 -6.83
CA LEU A 84 -7.69 -1.30 -7.38
C LEU A 84 -7.32 -1.73 -8.80
N MET A 85 -7.49 -3.00 -9.09
CA MET A 85 -7.38 -3.55 -10.46
C MET A 85 -8.71 -4.12 -10.88
N VAL A 86 -9.21 -3.76 -12.06
CA VAL A 86 -10.48 -4.24 -12.62
C VAL A 86 -10.21 -4.97 -13.93
N ASP A 87 -10.63 -6.23 -14.00
CA ASP A 87 -10.28 -7.11 -15.13
C ASP A 87 -10.85 -6.62 -16.47
N ALA A 88 -12.12 -6.19 -16.47
CA ALA A 88 -12.77 -5.63 -17.66
C ALA A 88 -12.10 -4.35 -18.21
N LEU A 89 -11.28 -3.69 -17.39
CA LEU A 89 -10.53 -2.50 -17.78
C LEU A 89 -9.03 -2.80 -17.99
N GLY A 90 -8.66 -4.05 -18.19
CA GLY A 90 -7.28 -4.46 -18.40
C GLY A 90 -6.37 -4.20 -17.19
N GLY A 91 -6.93 -4.17 -15.98
CA GLY A 91 -6.22 -3.90 -14.73
C GLY A 91 -6.24 -2.42 -14.30
N ALA A 92 -6.82 -1.51 -15.11
CA ALA A 92 -7.03 -0.14 -14.66
C ALA A 92 -8.04 -0.08 -13.48
N PRO A 93 -7.93 0.90 -12.58
CA PRO A 93 -6.96 1.99 -12.49
C PRO A 93 -5.53 1.60 -12.12
N GLY A 94 -5.28 0.44 -11.46
CA GLY A 94 -3.94 -0.03 -11.13
C GLY A 94 -3.16 0.97 -10.28
N VAL A 95 -1.90 1.26 -10.64
CA VAL A 95 -1.03 2.22 -9.94
C VAL A 95 -1.54 3.66 -9.98
N TYR A 96 -2.49 3.96 -10.86
CA TYR A 96 -3.13 5.27 -10.95
C TYR A 96 -4.38 5.41 -10.06
N SER A 97 -4.63 4.47 -9.14
CA SER A 97 -5.86 4.41 -8.33
C SER A 97 -6.18 5.72 -7.59
N ALA A 98 -5.18 6.40 -7.05
CA ALA A 98 -5.39 7.65 -6.31
C ALA A 98 -5.77 8.84 -7.22
N ARG A 99 -5.32 8.82 -8.47
CA ARG A 99 -5.49 9.89 -9.46
C ARG A 99 -6.17 9.43 -10.75
N TYR A 100 -7.04 8.44 -10.67
CA TYR A 100 -7.67 7.83 -11.84
C TYR A 100 -8.52 8.84 -12.63
N ALA A 101 -9.21 9.76 -11.96
CA ALA A 101 -9.99 10.83 -12.62
C ALA A 101 -9.13 12.05 -13.01
N GLY A 102 -7.84 12.07 -12.68
CA GLY A 102 -6.91 13.16 -12.97
C GLY A 102 -6.25 13.71 -11.71
N GLU A 103 -5.30 14.62 -11.88
CA GLU A 103 -4.63 15.27 -10.76
C GLU A 103 -5.63 16.11 -9.92
N GLY A 104 -5.49 16.02 -8.59
CA GLY A 104 -6.34 16.74 -7.65
C GLY A 104 -7.78 16.24 -7.54
N CYS A 105 -8.13 15.11 -8.16
CA CYS A 105 -9.47 14.54 -8.08
C CYS A 105 -9.80 14.02 -6.66
N THR A 106 -11.10 13.99 -6.37
CA THR A 106 -11.63 13.40 -5.15
C THR A 106 -11.84 11.88 -5.31
N TYR A 107 -12.06 11.18 -4.21
CA TYR A 107 -12.47 9.76 -4.26
C TYR A 107 -13.80 9.58 -5.01
N ASP A 108 -14.70 10.56 -4.90
CA ASP A 108 -15.99 10.54 -5.60
C ASP A 108 -15.85 10.66 -7.10
N ASP A 109 -14.91 11.50 -7.59
CA ASP A 109 -14.58 11.62 -9.01
C ASP A 109 -14.02 10.30 -9.55
N ASN A 110 -13.13 9.65 -8.80
CA ASN A 110 -12.57 8.35 -9.15
C ASN A 110 -13.64 7.26 -9.25
N ASN A 111 -14.56 7.19 -8.28
CA ASN A 111 -15.69 6.25 -8.29
C ASN A 111 -16.63 6.52 -9.47
N THR A 112 -16.92 7.78 -9.74
CA THR A 112 -17.79 8.19 -10.85
C THR A 112 -17.19 7.80 -12.20
N LYS A 113 -15.90 8.06 -12.39
CA LYS A 113 -15.18 7.65 -13.61
C LYS A 113 -15.13 6.13 -13.77
N LEU A 114 -14.90 5.40 -12.68
CA LEU A 114 -14.85 3.94 -12.71
C LEU A 114 -16.20 3.34 -13.12
N LEU A 115 -17.29 3.82 -12.52
CA LEU A 115 -18.65 3.35 -12.86
C LEU A 115 -19.00 3.67 -14.32
N ALA A 116 -18.64 4.86 -14.80
CA ALA A 116 -18.84 5.24 -16.20
C ALA A 116 -18.02 4.37 -17.17
N ALA A 117 -16.79 4.00 -16.82
CA ALA A 117 -15.96 3.12 -17.63
C ALA A 117 -16.50 1.68 -17.69
N LEU A 118 -17.33 1.28 -16.73
CA LEU A 118 -17.97 -0.04 -16.65
C LEU A 118 -19.43 -0.01 -17.15
N ASP A 119 -19.89 1.11 -17.73
CA ASP A 119 -21.24 1.18 -18.29
C ASP A 119 -21.43 0.13 -19.40
N GLY A 120 -22.53 -0.63 -19.32
CA GLY A 120 -22.82 -1.74 -20.23
C GLY A 120 -22.03 -3.04 -19.96
N VAL A 121 -21.08 -3.07 -19.04
CA VAL A 121 -20.37 -4.30 -18.64
C VAL A 121 -21.27 -5.11 -17.70
N PRO A 122 -21.56 -6.39 -17.98
CA PRO A 122 -22.33 -7.25 -17.06
C PRO A 122 -21.66 -7.39 -15.70
N GLU A 123 -22.44 -7.54 -14.64
CA GLU A 123 -21.92 -7.70 -13.26
C GLU A 123 -20.93 -8.86 -13.14
N SER A 124 -21.20 -9.98 -13.80
CA SER A 124 -20.31 -11.16 -13.81
C SER A 124 -18.94 -10.92 -14.44
N GLU A 125 -18.78 -9.82 -15.19
CA GLU A 125 -17.52 -9.43 -15.86
C GLU A 125 -16.83 -8.25 -15.14
N ARG A 126 -17.42 -7.71 -14.07
CA ARG A 126 -16.84 -6.62 -13.28
C ARG A 126 -15.89 -7.11 -12.19
N THR A 127 -15.24 -8.28 -12.40
CA THR A 127 -14.28 -8.81 -11.45
C THR A 127 -13.14 -7.84 -11.20
N ALA A 128 -12.74 -7.74 -9.93
CA ALA A 128 -11.74 -6.78 -9.50
C ALA A 128 -10.97 -7.31 -8.28
N LYS A 129 -9.84 -6.68 -8.00
CA LYS A 129 -9.11 -6.90 -6.76
C LYS A 129 -8.46 -5.62 -6.27
N PHE A 130 -8.48 -5.42 -4.96
CA PHE A 130 -7.55 -4.53 -4.31
C PHE A 130 -6.22 -5.23 -4.09
N VAL A 131 -5.13 -4.49 -4.23
CA VAL A 131 -3.76 -4.95 -4.00
C VAL A 131 -3.05 -4.00 -3.05
N THR A 132 -2.25 -4.53 -2.14
CA THR A 132 -1.24 -3.80 -1.37
C THR A 132 0.08 -4.53 -1.51
N VAL A 133 1.14 -3.79 -1.79
CA VAL A 133 2.52 -4.26 -1.71
C VAL A 133 3.27 -3.43 -0.67
N ILE A 134 3.92 -4.10 0.28
CA ILE A 134 4.78 -3.49 1.29
C ILE A 134 6.21 -3.93 0.97
N THR A 135 7.09 -2.96 0.79
CA THR A 135 8.53 -3.19 0.60
C THR A 135 9.29 -2.72 1.83
N LEU A 136 10.12 -3.59 2.38
CA LEU A 136 11.04 -3.29 3.46
C LEU A 136 12.46 -3.48 2.94
N ILE A 137 13.27 -2.42 2.99
CA ILE A 137 14.66 -2.43 2.53
C ILE A 137 15.59 -2.27 3.73
N TYR A 138 16.52 -3.22 3.89
CA TYR A 138 17.57 -3.18 4.89
C TYR A 138 18.86 -2.66 4.23
N PRO A 139 19.53 -1.65 4.81
CA PRO A 139 20.77 -1.07 4.26
C PRO A 139 21.98 -1.99 4.45
N ASP A 140 21.88 -2.98 5.31
CA ASP A 140 22.96 -3.91 5.66
C ASP A 140 22.42 -5.33 5.92
N GLY A 141 23.32 -6.29 6.20
CA GLY A 141 22.93 -7.68 6.49
C GLY A 141 22.60 -7.97 7.96
N LYS A 142 22.40 -6.94 8.81
CA LYS A 142 22.11 -7.16 10.24
C LYS A 142 20.61 -7.36 10.46
N ASP A 143 20.27 -8.38 11.22
CA ASP A 143 18.88 -8.72 11.61
C ASP A 143 17.92 -8.76 10.41
N VAL A 144 18.41 -9.30 9.28
CA VAL A 144 17.65 -9.46 8.05
C VAL A 144 16.93 -10.79 8.08
N PRO A 145 15.62 -10.84 7.80
CA PRO A 145 14.89 -12.10 7.65
C PRO A 145 15.45 -12.98 6.55
N ASP A 146 15.35 -14.30 6.72
CA ASP A 146 15.89 -15.29 5.77
C ASP A 146 15.24 -15.16 4.37
N GLU A 147 14.01 -14.69 4.31
CA GLU A 147 13.25 -14.48 3.07
C GLU A 147 13.63 -13.20 2.31
N ALA A 148 14.42 -12.31 2.90
CA ALA A 148 14.86 -11.11 2.22
C ALA A 148 15.89 -11.44 1.12
N VAL A 149 15.74 -10.81 -0.03
CA VAL A 149 16.57 -11.05 -1.21
C VAL A 149 17.61 -9.93 -1.34
N LEU A 150 18.88 -10.32 -1.49
CA LEU A 150 19.96 -9.36 -1.76
C LEU A 150 19.83 -8.83 -3.19
N GLN A 151 19.71 -7.51 -3.32
CA GLN A 151 19.72 -6.78 -4.58
C GLN A 151 20.74 -5.63 -4.49
N GLY A 152 21.83 -5.74 -5.26
CA GLY A 152 22.96 -4.83 -5.12
C GLY A 152 23.64 -5.00 -3.77
N ASP A 153 23.61 -3.95 -2.95
CA ASP A 153 24.16 -3.89 -1.61
C ASP A 153 23.10 -3.88 -0.49
N ARG A 154 21.81 -4.02 -0.85
CA ARG A 154 20.66 -3.94 0.06
C ARG A 154 19.88 -5.25 0.08
N TYR A 155 19.25 -5.56 1.22
CA TYR A 155 18.35 -6.69 1.33
C TYR A 155 16.89 -6.21 1.26
N ILE A 156 16.07 -6.86 0.46
CA ILE A 156 14.71 -6.45 0.16
C ILE A 156 13.74 -7.55 0.55
N LEU A 157 12.76 -7.18 1.36
CA LEU A 157 11.62 -8.02 1.71
C LEU A 157 10.35 -7.42 1.10
N VAL A 158 9.55 -8.22 0.40
CA VAL A 158 8.32 -7.77 -0.23
C VAL A 158 7.16 -8.62 0.25
N ALA A 159 6.16 -7.97 0.84
CA ALA A 159 4.91 -8.60 1.24
C ALA A 159 3.77 -8.10 0.37
N ARG A 160 2.98 -9.01 -0.19
CA ARG A 160 1.84 -8.71 -1.05
C ARG A 160 0.55 -9.27 -0.49
N GLY A 161 -0.52 -8.48 -0.49
CA GLY A 161 -1.86 -8.90 -0.13
C GLY A 161 -2.89 -8.50 -1.18
N GLU A 162 -3.84 -9.38 -1.45
CA GLU A 162 -4.92 -9.14 -2.41
C GLU A 162 -6.28 -9.43 -1.78
N CYS A 163 -7.27 -8.58 -2.06
CA CYS A 163 -8.66 -8.82 -1.74
C CYS A 163 -9.46 -8.86 -3.04
N LYS A 164 -9.92 -10.05 -3.43
CA LYS A 164 -10.73 -10.25 -4.63
C LYS A 164 -12.17 -9.87 -4.38
N GLY A 165 -12.88 -9.50 -5.44
CA GLY A 165 -14.27 -9.10 -5.42
C GLY A 165 -14.74 -8.63 -6.80
N HIS A 166 -15.72 -7.76 -6.81
CA HIS A 166 -16.26 -7.17 -8.04
C HIS A 166 -16.73 -5.73 -7.81
N ILE A 167 -16.94 -5.01 -8.89
CA ILE A 167 -17.43 -3.63 -8.86
C ILE A 167 -18.96 -3.61 -8.99
N ALA A 168 -19.61 -2.97 -8.04
CA ALA A 168 -21.06 -2.73 -8.05
C ALA A 168 -21.49 -1.86 -9.24
N ASP A 169 -22.78 -1.84 -9.54
CA ASP A 169 -23.38 -0.96 -10.57
C ASP A 169 -23.56 0.49 -10.12
N ARG A 170 -23.45 0.73 -8.81
CA ARG A 170 -23.63 2.05 -8.17
C ARG A 170 -22.83 2.14 -6.89
N LYS A 171 -22.73 3.35 -6.33
CA LYS A 171 -22.17 3.56 -4.98
C LYS A 171 -23.13 2.98 -3.93
N MET A 172 -22.58 2.26 -2.94
CA MET A 172 -23.28 1.59 -1.85
C MET A 172 -22.61 1.93 -0.52
N GLY A 173 -23.35 2.57 0.40
CA GLY A 173 -22.83 3.05 1.68
C GLY A 173 -22.05 4.38 1.57
N GLU A 174 -21.80 4.99 2.74
CA GLU A 174 -21.14 6.30 2.86
C GLU A 174 -19.82 6.22 3.63
N GLY A 175 -19.45 5.02 4.11
CA GLY A 175 -18.25 4.81 4.93
C GLY A 175 -17.00 4.56 4.10
N GLY A 176 -15.83 4.51 4.80
CA GLY A 176 -14.56 4.15 4.19
C GLY A 176 -13.91 5.26 3.39
N PHE A 177 -13.06 4.89 2.42
CA PHE A 177 -12.32 5.81 1.54
C PHE A 177 -12.01 5.12 0.19
N GLY A 178 -11.59 5.92 -0.79
CA GLY A 178 -11.22 5.40 -2.11
C GLY A 178 -12.41 4.75 -2.83
N TYR A 179 -12.24 3.51 -3.26
CA TYR A 179 -13.24 2.74 -3.99
C TYR A 179 -14.13 1.86 -3.09
N ASP A 180 -14.11 2.06 -1.77
CA ASP A 180 -14.92 1.27 -0.83
C ASP A 180 -16.42 1.28 -1.13
N PRO A 181 -17.03 2.39 -1.60
CA PRO A 181 -18.44 2.43 -1.94
C PRO A 181 -18.85 1.60 -3.16
N VAL A 182 -17.91 1.21 -4.00
CA VAL A 182 -18.18 0.48 -5.24
C VAL A 182 -17.59 -0.93 -5.28
N PHE A 183 -16.78 -1.31 -4.30
CA PHE A 183 -16.14 -2.62 -4.25
C PHE A 183 -16.86 -3.57 -3.30
N ILE A 184 -17.31 -4.70 -3.81
CA ILE A 184 -17.94 -5.79 -3.05
C ILE A 184 -16.94 -6.94 -2.99
N PRO A 185 -16.43 -7.32 -1.80
CA PRO A 185 -15.49 -8.42 -1.67
C PRO A 185 -16.17 -9.78 -1.90
N ASP A 186 -15.40 -10.76 -2.39
CA ASP A 186 -15.90 -12.11 -2.63
C ASP A 186 -16.52 -12.73 -1.38
N GLY A 187 -17.70 -13.35 -1.55
CA GLY A 187 -18.46 -13.98 -0.47
C GLY A 187 -19.41 -13.03 0.27
N TYR A 188 -19.49 -11.76 -0.14
CA TYR A 188 -20.38 -10.76 0.43
C TYR A 188 -21.29 -10.14 -0.63
N SER A 189 -22.38 -9.51 -0.18
CA SER A 189 -23.30 -8.73 -1.02
C SER A 189 -23.25 -7.23 -0.71
N ASN A 190 -22.47 -6.84 0.30
CA ASN A 190 -22.31 -5.47 0.76
C ASN A 190 -20.95 -4.92 0.31
N SER A 191 -20.91 -3.63 -0.01
CA SER A 191 -19.66 -2.93 -0.30
C SER A 191 -18.77 -2.81 0.94
N PHE A 192 -17.48 -2.53 0.76
CA PHE A 192 -16.61 -2.20 1.89
C PHE A 192 -17.10 -1.00 2.70
N ALA A 193 -17.73 -0.03 2.06
CA ALA A 193 -18.32 1.12 2.75
C ALA A 193 -19.49 0.72 3.67
N GLU A 194 -20.28 -0.28 3.28
CA GLU A 194 -21.39 -0.80 4.10
C GLU A 194 -20.91 -1.78 5.18
N LEU A 195 -19.89 -2.60 4.89
CA LEU A 195 -19.30 -3.54 5.85
C LEU A 195 -18.57 -2.83 7.01
N GLY A 196 -18.10 -1.61 6.75
CA GLY A 196 -17.44 -0.76 7.75
C GLY A 196 -15.96 -1.07 7.95
N THR A 197 -15.26 -0.10 8.54
CA THR A 197 -13.79 -0.10 8.65
C THR A 197 -13.25 -1.27 9.48
N ASP A 198 -13.88 -1.59 10.61
CA ASP A 198 -13.38 -2.65 11.50
C ASP A 198 -13.44 -4.00 10.81
N PHE A 199 -14.53 -4.28 10.10
CA PHE A 199 -14.66 -5.52 9.34
C PHE A 199 -13.68 -5.56 8.16
N LYS A 200 -13.61 -4.48 7.37
CA LYS A 200 -12.66 -4.37 6.26
C LYS A 200 -11.22 -4.66 6.71
N ASN A 201 -10.81 -4.19 7.89
CA ASN A 201 -9.46 -4.41 8.43
C ASN A 201 -9.15 -5.88 8.74
N THR A 202 -10.14 -6.78 8.75
CA THR A 202 -9.92 -8.23 8.93
C THR A 202 -9.72 -9.00 7.63
N ILE A 203 -10.23 -8.50 6.50
CA ILE A 203 -10.24 -9.23 5.21
C ILE A 203 -9.56 -8.48 4.06
N SER A 204 -9.18 -7.22 4.26
CA SER A 204 -8.69 -6.36 3.19
C SER A 204 -7.33 -6.81 2.63
N HIS A 205 -7.00 -6.29 1.45
CA HIS A 205 -5.68 -6.41 0.83
C HIS A 205 -4.55 -6.01 1.77
N ARG A 206 -4.71 -4.90 2.53
CA ARG A 206 -3.72 -4.45 3.52
C ARG A 206 -3.60 -5.43 4.68
N ALA A 207 -4.72 -5.91 5.24
CA ALA A 207 -4.69 -6.91 6.30
C ALA A 207 -3.92 -8.17 5.86
N LYS A 208 -4.12 -8.61 4.62
CA LYS A 208 -3.41 -9.76 4.05
C LYS A 208 -1.93 -9.47 3.79
N ALA A 209 -1.58 -8.27 3.29
CA ALA A 209 -0.19 -7.87 3.11
C ALA A 209 0.56 -7.79 4.45
N LEU A 210 -0.10 -7.29 5.50
CA LEU A 210 0.47 -7.23 6.85
C LEU A 210 0.63 -8.63 7.47
N ALA A 211 -0.33 -9.53 7.25
CA ALA A 211 -0.20 -10.93 7.68
C ALA A 211 0.96 -11.65 6.95
N GLU A 212 1.12 -11.37 5.66
CA GLU A 212 2.26 -11.91 4.89
C GLU A 212 3.58 -11.30 5.37
N LEU A 213 3.63 -10.00 5.65
CA LEU A 213 4.81 -9.37 6.24
C LEU A 213 5.18 -10.02 7.59
N GLU A 214 4.19 -10.24 8.46
CA GLU A 214 4.38 -10.91 9.75
C GLU A 214 4.96 -12.33 9.58
N ARG A 215 4.45 -13.11 8.62
CA ARG A 215 4.97 -14.44 8.26
C ARG A 215 6.42 -14.40 7.77
N LEU A 216 6.77 -13.39 6.96
CA LEU A 216 8.12 -13.23 6.40
C LEU A 216 9.16 -12.75 7.42
N LEU A 217 8.70 -12.12 8.50
CA LEU A 217 9.57 -11.66 9.59
C LEU A 217 9.91 -12.77 10.61
N GLY A 218 9.23 -13.93 10.55
CA GLY A 218 9.43 -15.08 11.44
C GLY A 218 8.40 -15.15 12.52
#